data_0a650d2f81213fd9ae773abe69b2c716
#
_entry.id   0a650d2f81213fd9ae773abe69b2c716
#
_cell.length_a   1.000
_cell.length_b   1.000
_cell.length_c   1.000
_cell.angle_alpha   90.00
_cell.angle_beta   90.00
_cell.angle_gamma   90.00
#
_symmetry.space_group_name_H-M   'P 1'
#
loop_
_entity.id
_entity.type
_entity.pdbx_description
1 polymer ?
#
loop_
_entity_poly.entity_id
_entity_poly.type
_entity_poly.pdbx_seq_one_letter_code
_entity_poly.pdbx_strand_id
1 'polypeptide(L)'
;SENKNFKGTVYFIFQPAEEGLGGGKVMVDEGLFKKFPMQTVWGMHNWPGLDVGKAAVHSGPVMASADGFKITVLGKGGHAAIPQLAKDPVPVAASIISGLQTLVSRSIDPVNSAVVSVTVIKAGTASNVIPDQVSMEGTCRSMHQKDRIKLEQGIKTVSYTHLRAHETRF
;
A
#
# COMPACT_ATOMS: atom_id res chain seq x y z
N SER A 1 -19.95 23.28 -25.55
CA SER A 1 -20.94 22.50 -26.31
C SER A 1 -22.10 23.40 -26.69
N GLU A 2 -22.44 23.43 -27.96
CA GLU A 2 -23.54 24.24 -28.51
C GLU A 2 -24.92 23.66 -28.13
N ASN A 3 -25.00 22.43 -27.70
CA ASN A 3 -26.22 21.74 -27.31
C ASN A 3 -26.33 21.54 -25.80
N LYS A 4 -27.12 22.38 -25.14
CA LYS A 4 -27.43 22.30 -23.69
C LYS A 4 -28.75 21.57 -23.44
N ASN A 5 -28.91 20.39 -24.01
CA ASN A 5 -30.16 19.61 -23.92
C ASN A 5 -30.27 18.80 -22.62
N PHE A 6 -29.95 19.40 -21.48
CA PHE A 6 -30.15 18.77 -20.17
C PHE A 6 -30.81 19.75 -19.19
N LYS A 7 -31.63 19.20 -18.28
CA LYS A 7 -32.22 19.97 -17.17
C LYS A 7 -31.41 19.69 -15.91
N GLY A 8 -30.81 20.73 -15.34
CA GLY A 8 -30.03 20.64 -14.13
C GLY A 8 -28.77 21.50 -14.15
N THR A 9 -27.92 21.29 -13.15
CA THR A 9 -26.64 21.99 -13.00
C THR A 9 -25.51 20.98 -13.10
N VAL A 10 -24.47 21.31 -13.85
CA VAL A 10 -23.22 20.55 -13.92
C VAL A 10 -22.10 21.35 -13.28
N TYR A 11 -21.46 20.75 -12.31
CA TYR A 11 -20.26 21.28 -11.67
C TYR A 11 -19.02 20.58 -12.24
N PHE A 12 -18.06 21.34 -12.73
CA PHE A 12 -16.76 20.82 -13.14
C PHE A 12 -15.82 20.89 -11.94
N ILE A 13 -15.30 19.72 -11.51
CA ILE A 13 -14.42 19.60 -10.36
C ILE A 13 -13.00 19.32 -10.88
N PHE A 14 -12.06 20.20 -10.59
CA PHE A 14 -10.65 20.03 -10.91
C PHE A 14 -9.90 19.65 -9.62
N GLN A 15 -9.64 18.37 -9.43
CA GLN A 15 -9.00 17.87 -8.23
C GLN A 15 -7.48 18.14 -8.26
N PRO A 16 -6.90 18.81 -7.26
CA PRO A 16 -5.45 18.92 -7.11
C PRO A 16 -4.86 17.63 -6.51
N ALA A 17 -3.56 17.42 -6.72
CA ALA A 17 -2.77 16.37 -6.07
C ALA A 17 -3.42 14.97 -6.12
N GLU A 18 -3.89 14.58 -7.30
CA GLU A 18 -4.53 13.28 -7.53
C GLU A 18 -3.52 12.15 -7.32
N GLU A 19 -2.27 12.32 -7.77
CA GLU A 19 -1.23 11.29 -7.73
C GLU A 19 -0.51 11.22 -6.37
N GLY A 20 -1.24 10.95 -5.29
CA GLY A 20 -0.66 10.52 -4.01
C GLY A 20 -0.86 11.43 -2.79
N LEU A 21 -1.22 12.70 -2.94
CA LEU A 21 -1.41 13.60 -1.80
C LEU A 21 -2.86 13.72 -1.32
N GLY A 22 -3.80 13.00 -1.96
CA GLY A 22 -5.18 12.89 -1.51
C GLY A 22 -6.00 14.18 -1.61
N GLY A 23 -5.77 15.02 -2.62
CA GLY A 23 -6.46 16.29 -2.78
C GLY A 23 -7.99 16.18 -2.85
N GLY A 24 -8.52 15.06 -3.36
CA GLY A 24 -9.96 14.79 -3.33
C GLY A 24 -10.53 14.74 -1.92
N LYS A 25 -9.81 14.10 -0.98
CA LYS A 25 -10.22 14.07 0.42
C LYS A 25 -10.22 15.47 1.04
N VAL A 26 -9.20 16.26 0.78
CA VAL A 26 -9.11 17.64 1.26
C VAL A 26 -10.30 18.47 0.77
N MET A 27 -10.65 18.39 -0.52
CA MET A 27 -11.82 19.08 -1.06
C MET A 27 -13.12 18.68 -0.37
N VAL A 28 -13.29 17.38 -0.08
CA VAL A 28 -14.47 16.88 0.64
C VAL A 28 -14.51 17.41 2.08
N ASP A 29 -13.40 17.33 2.80
CA ASP A 29 -13.26 17.80 4.17
C ASP A 29 -13.49 19.34 4.27
N GLU A 30 -13.09 20.11 3.26
CA GLU A 30 -13.35 21.54 3.13
C GLU A 30 -14.81 21.89 2.73
N GLY A 31 -15.64 20.87 2.57
CA GLY A 31 -17.07 21.02 2.37
C GLY A 31 -17.50 21.12 0.92
N LEU A 32 -16.83 20.46 -0.01
CA LEU A 32 -17.19 20.41 -1.44
C LEU A 32 -18.67 20.19 -1.65
N PHE A 33 -19.25 19.12 -1.06
CA PHE A 33 -20.64 18.76 -1.23
C PHE A 33 -21.63 19.66 -0.47
N LYS A 34 -21.16 20.43 0.53
CA LYS A 34 -21.98 21.46 1.19
C LYS A 34 -22.07 22.73 0.36
N LYS A 35 -20.95 23.14 -0.26
CA LYS A 35 -20.88 24.32 -1.11
C LYS A 35 -21.54 24.11 -2.47
N PHE A 36 -21.41 22.90 -2.99
CA PHE A 36 -21.92 22.49 -4.30
C PHE A 36 -22.75 21.21 -4.15
N PRO A 37 -24.03 21.31 -3.72
CA PRO A 37 -24.90 20.14 -3.60
C PRO A 37 -25.08 19.46 -4.95
N MET A 38 -24.76 18.17 -5.00
CA MET A 38 -24.88 17.36 -6.21
C MET A 38 -25.43 15.98 -5.88
N GLN A 39 -26.23 15.43 -6.80
CA GLN A 39 -26.87 14.13 -6.64
C GLN A 39 -25.97 12.98 -7.06
N THR A 40 -25.07 13.23 -8.01
CA THR A 40 -24.14 12.25 -8.55
C THR A 40 -22.78 12.89 -8.81
N VAL A 41 -21.72 12.10 -8.67
CA VAL A 41 -20.36 12.49 -9.03
C VAL A 41 -19.83 11.49 -10.03
N TRP A 42 -19.22 11.99 -11.09
CA TRP A 42 -18.69 11.19 -12.19
C TRP A 42 -17.20 11.46 -12.36
N GLY A 43 -16.42 10.42 -12.51
CA GLY A 43 -15.01 10.48 -12.86
C GLY A 43 -14.71 9.51 -13.98
N MET A 44 -13.84 9.89 -14.90
CA MET A 44 -13.33 9.01 -15.94
C MET A 44 -11.83 8.85 -15.76
N HIS A 45 -11.37 7.62 -15.88
CA HIS A 45 -9.96 7.31 -15.94
C HIS A 45 -9.60 6.79 -17.32
N ASN A 46 -8.50 7.29 -17.88
CA ASN A 46 -7.97 6.74 -19.11
C ASN A 46 -7.39 5.35 -18.84
N TRP A 47 -7.81 4.34 -19.63
CA TRP A 47 -7.42 2.96 -19.41
C TRP A 47 -6.73 2.37 -20.64
N PRO A 48 -5.41 2.04 -20.55
CA PRO A 48 -4.71 1.37 -21.64
C PRO A 48 -5.39 0.02 -21.98
N GLY A 49 -5.57 -0.25 -23.27
CA GLY A 49 -6.20 -1.46 -23.76
C GLY A 49 -7.72 -1.37 -23.96
N LEU A 50 -8.35 -0.24 -23.61
CA LEU A 50 -9.72 0.05 -23.98
C LEU A 50 -9.73 0.89 -25.28
N ASP A 51 -10.47 0.45 -26.29
CA ASP A 51 -10.52 1.14 -27.59
C ASP A 51 -11.06 2.56 -27.46
N VAL A 52 -10.57 3.46 -28.30
CA VAL A 52 -11.08 4.84 -28.36
C VAL A 52 -12.59 4.84 -28.65
N GLY A 53 -13.32 5.66 -27.90
CA GLY A 53 -14.78 5.76 -28.01
C GLY A 53 -15.55 4.70 -27.23
N LYS A 54 -14.86 3.78 -26.55
CA LYS A 54 -15.50 2.84 -25.60
C LYS A 54 -15.34 3.32 -24.18
N ALA A 55 -16.33 2.99 -23.34
CA ALA A 55 -16.28 3.19 -21.89
C ALA A 55 -16.67 1.87 -21.20
N ALA A 56 -15.97 1.56 -20.11
CA ALA A 56 -16.30 0.44 -19.24
C ALA A 56 -16.88 0.95 -17.93
N VAL A 57 -17.96 0.34 -17.47
CA VAL A 57 -18.62 0.64 -16.20
C VAL A 57 -18.75 -0.65 -15.42
N HIS A 58 -18.45 -0.61 -14.15
CA HIS A 58 -18.51 -1.76 -13.26
C HIS A 58 -19.29 -1.42 -11.99
N SER A 59 -20.07 -2.37 -11.48
CA SER A 59 -20.74 -2.24 -10.18
C SER A 59 -19.76 -2.62 -9.07
N GLY A 60 -19.56 -1.74 -8.09
CA GLY A 60 -18.62 -1.92 -6.99
C GLY A 60 -17.26 -1.24 -7.23
N PRO A 61 -16.20 -1.63 -6.53
CA PRO A 61 -14.89 -1.02 -6.65
C PRO A 61 -14.29 -1.22 -8.04
N VAL A 62 -13.93 -0.14 -8.71
CA VAL A 62 -13.25 -0.16 -10.03
C VAL A 62 -11.74 -0.15 -9.87
N MET A 63 -11.24 0.54 -8.85
CA MET A 63 -9.82 0.68 -8.55
C MET A 63 -9.51 0.11 -7.16
N ALA A 64 -8.37 -0.54 -7.02
CA ALA A 64 -7.89 -0.99 -5.73
C ALA A 64 -7.38 0.18 -4.87
N SER A 65 -7.37 0.01 -3.54
CA SER A 65 -6.66 0.93 -2.65
C SER A 65 -5.17 1.00 -3.01
N ALA A 66 -4.53 2.11 -2.68
CA ALA A 66 -3.10 2.32 -2.86
C ALA A 66 -2.48 2.69 -1.51
N ASP A 67 -1.86 1.72 -0.86
CA ASP A 67 -1.24 1.90 0.44
C ASP A 67 0.26 1.56 0.38
N GLY A 68 1.08 2.39 1.01
CA GLY A 68 2.51 2.14 1.19
C GLY A 68 2.84 1.72 2.61
N PHE A 69 3.89 0.94 2.78
CA PHE A 69 4.43 0.61 4.10
C PHE A 69 5.96 0.70 4.11
N LYS A 70 6.50 0.98 5.29
CA LYS A 70 7.92 0.96 5.56
C LYS A 70 8.18 0.19 6.84
N ILE A 71 9.16 -0.71 6.79
CA ILE A 71 9.60 -1.53 7.93
C ILE A 71 11.09 -1.31 8.09
N THR A 72 11.52 -0.98 9.30
CA THR A 72 12.93 -0.90 9.65
C THR A 72 13.22 -1.92 10.75
N VAL A 73 14.10 -2.86 10.46
CA VAL A 73 14.61 -3.84 11.42
C VAL A 73 15.91 -3.30 11.98
N LEU A 74 15.92 -3.01 13.25
CA LEU A 74 17.12 -2.56 13.98
C LEU A 74 17.86 -3.75 14.56
N GLY A 75 19.16 -3.79 14.36
CA GLY A 75 20.06 -4.80 14.88
C GLY A 75 21.24 -4.19 15.63
N LYS A 76 22.32 -4.91 15.64
CA LYS A 76 23.64 -4.45 16.09
C LYS A 76 24.67 -5.02 15.13
N GLY A 77 25.31 -4.16 14.37
CA GLY A 77 26.32 -4.53 13.40
C GLY A 77 27.58 -5.15 14.05
N GLY A 78 28.39 -5.76 13.21
CA GLY A 78 29.62 -6.39 13.64
C GLY A 78 30.37 -7.04 12.50
N HIS A 79 31.48 -7.68 12.83
CA HIS A 79 32.29 -8.41 11.86
C HIS A 79 31.56 -9.71 11.44
N ALA A 80 31.40 -9.93 10.15
CA ALA A 80 30.61 -11.07 9.63
C ALA A 80 31.17 -12.44 10.03
N ALA A 81 32.48 -12.56 10.30
CA ALA A 81 33.10 -13.81 10.73
C ALA A 81 32.91 -14.13 12.23
N ILE A 82 32.38 -13.19 13.03
CA ILE A 82 32.10 -13.38 14.46
C ILE A 82 30.64 -12.94 14.78
N PRO A 83 29.65 -13.54 14.12
CA PRO A 83 28.25 -13.10 14.18
C PRO A 83 27.62 -13.21 15.57
N GLN A 84 28.18 -14.04 16.47
CA GLN A 84 27.72 -14.20 17.85
C GLN A 84 27.88 -12.93 18.70
N LEU A 85 28.67 -11.95 18.26
CA LEU A 85 28.85 -10.66 18.92
C LEU A 85 27.94 -9.56 18.33
N ALA A 86 27.21 -9.87 17.27
CA ALA A 86 26.25 -8.98 16.58
C ALA A 86 24.82 -9.36 16.90
N LYS A 87 23.89 -8.52 16.47
CA LYS A 87 22.45 -8.85 16.32
C LYS A 87 22.10 -8.61 14.85
N ASP A 88 22.18 -9.64 14.04
CA ASP A 88 22.02 -9.54 12.60
C ASP A 88 20.56 -9.26 12.22
N PRO A 89 20.22 -8.10 11.62
CA PRO A 89 18.86 -7.79 11.19
C PRO A 89 18.49 -8.44 9.86
N VAL A 90 19.45 -8.97 9.10
CA VAL A 90 19.21 -9.49 7.73
C VAL A 90 18.37 -10.76 7.75
N PRO A 91 18.63 -11.80 8.57
CA PRO A 91 17.79 -12.98 8.66
C PRO A 91 16.36 -12.66 9.13
N VAL A 92 16.21 -11.68 10.05
CA VAL A 92 14.91 -11.21 10.51
C VAL A 92 14.13 -10.58 9.37
N ALA A 93 14.77 -9.70 8.60
CA ALA A 93 14.15 -9.07 7.43
C ALA A 93 13.71 -10.10 6.38
N ALA A 94 14.53 -11.11 6.12
CA ALA A 94 14.20 -12.21 5.20
C ALA A 94 12.96 -12.99 5.68
N SER A 95 12.86 -13.27 6.98
CA SER A 95 11.72 -13.94 7.59
C SER A 95 10.45 -13.09 7.51
N ILE A 96 10.55 -11.77 7.74
CA ILE A 96 9.43 -10.85 7.57
C ILE A 96 8.96 -10.86 6.12
N ILE A 97 9.85 -10.73 5.13
CA ILE A 97 9.50 -10.74 3.71
C ILE A 97 8.74 -12.02 3.35
N SER A 98 9.24 -13.17 3.77
CA SER A 98 8.58 -14.46 3.53
C SER A 98 7.21 -14.53 4.21
N GLY A 99 7.11 -14.10 5.45
CA GLY A 99 5.86 -14.05 6.20
C GLY A 99 4.80 -13.13 5.58
N LEU A 100 5.22 -11.98 5.05
CA LEU A 100 4.30 -11.05 4.38
C LEU A 100 3.59 -11.68 3.17
N GLN A 101 4.24 -12.60 2.45
CA GLN A 101 3.62 -13.28 1.30
C GLN A 101 2.46 -14.18 1.74
N THR A 102 2.45 -14.67 2.98
CA THR A 102 1.36 -15.51 3.49
C THR A 102 0.10 -14.71 3.79
N LEU A 103 0.18 -13.40 3.96
CA LEU A 103 -0.99 -12.56 4.21
C LEU A 103 -2.01 -12.65 3.09
N VAL A 104 -1.57 -12.56 1.84
CA VAL A 104 -2.47 -12.69 0.69
C VAL A 104 -2.92 -14.13 0.53
N SER A 105 -1.99 -15.09 0.54
CA SER A 105 -2.29 -16.49 0.23
C SER A 105 -3.05 -17.24 1.32
N ARG A 106 -3.05 -16.77 2.58
CA ARG A 106 -3.65 -17.48 3.74
C ARG A 106 -4.68 -16.67 4.52
N SER A 107 -4.69 -15.32 4.38
CA SER A 107 -5.58 -14.47 5.20
C SER A 107 -6.66 -13.78 4.38
N ILE A 108 -6.45 -13.58 3.09
CA ILE A 108 -7.44 -12.98 2.19
C ILE A 108 -8.28 -14.08 1.54
N ASP A 109 -9.57 -13.83 1.38
CA ASP A 109 -10.48 -14.73 0.67
C ASP A 109 -9.98 -14.92 -0.77
N PRO A 110 -9.84 -16.16 -1.27
CA PRO A 110 -9.32 -16.43 -2.61
C PRO A 110 -10.09 -15.76 -3.76
N VAL A 111 -11.35 -15.40 -3.54
CA VAL A 111 -12.16 -14.67 -4.54
C VAL A 111 -11.92 -13.16 -4.52
N ASN A 112 -11.20 -12.65 -3.52
CA ASN A 112 -10.86 -11.23 -3.40
C ASN A 112 -9.48 -10.96 -3.97
N SER A 113 -9.34 -9.83 -4.69
CA SER A 113 -8.04 -9.38 -5.17
C SER A 113 -7.31 -8.57 -4.11
N ALA A 114 -6.10 -9.00 -3.78
CA ALA A 114 -5.18 -8.27 -2.92
C ALA A 114 -3.73 -8.50 -3.32
N VAL A 115 -2.88 -7.52 -3.03
CA VAL A 115 -1.43 -7.58 -3.31
C VAL A 115 -0.66 -7.05 -2.10
N VAL A 116 0.44 -7.72 -1.76
CA VAL A 116 1.49 -7.21 -0.87
C VAL A 116 2.83 -7.44 -1.55
N SER A 117 3.56 -6.36 -1.81
CA SER A 117 4.88 -6.43 -2.46
C SER A 117 5.90 -5.61 -1.69
N VAL A 118 7.03 -6.22 -1.36
CA VAL A 118 8.23 -5.50 -0.91
C VAL A 118 9.02 -5.13 -2.15
N THR A 119 9.25 -3.85 -2.36
CA THR A 119 9.83 -3.32 -3.61
C THR A 119 11.19 -2.65 -3.41
N VAL A 120 11.51 -2.27 -2.17
CA VAL A 120 12.80 -1.67 -1.81
C VAL A 120 13.37 -2.42 -0.62
N ILE A 121 14.64 -2.78 -0.69
CA ILE A 121 15.41 -3.35 0.44
C ILE A 121 16.75 -2.62 0.47
N LYS A 122 17.10 -2.07 1.63
CA LYS A 122 18.40 -1.41 1.88
C LYS A 122 19.03 -2.02 3.12
N ALA A 123 20.21 -2.60 2.95
CA ALA A 123 21.01 -3.19 3.99
C ALA A 123 22.48 -3.02 3.63
N GLY A 124 23.39 -3.13 4.58
CA GLY A 124 24.82 -3.28 4.44
C GLY A 124 25.51 -2.55 3.27
N THR A 125 26.81 -2.35 3.39
CA THR A 125 27.63 -1.71 2.34
C THR A 125 28.93 -2.49 2.07
N ALA A 126 29.26 -3.48 2.90
CA ALA A 126 30.45 -4.29 2.78
C ALA A 126 30.15 -5.77 3.09
N SER A 127 30.77 -6.68 2.35
CA SER A 127 30.54 -8.12 2.44
C SER A 127 31.01 -8.76 3.75
N ASN A 128 31.92 -8.12 4.47
CA ASN A 128 32.46 -8.60 5.73
C ASN A 128 31.91 -7.90 6.98
N VAL A 129 30.82 -7.11 6.81
CA VAL A 129 30.19 -6.34 7.89
C VAL A 129 28.69 -6.64 7.97
N ILE A 130 28.23 -7.10 9.12
CA ILE A 130 26.80 -7.18 9.46
C ILE A 130 26.29 -5.75 9.69
N PRO A 131 25.20 -5.33 9.03
CA PRO A 131 24.67 -3.97 9.17
C PRO A 131 23.95 -3.76 10.52
N ASP A 132 23.85 -2.49 10.93
CA ASP A 132 23.05 -2.11 12.11
C ASP A 132 21.56 -2.15 11.86
N GLN A 133 21.13 -2.07 10.61
CA GLN A 133 19.71 -2.06 10.25
C GLN A 133 19.45 -2.57 8.83
N VAL A 134 18.22 -3.03 8.62
CA VAL A 134 17.62 -3.27 7.30
C VAL A 134 16.37 -2.43 7.18
N SER A 135 16.25 -1.66 6.11
CA SER A 135 15.04 -0.91 5.76
C SER A 135 14.37 -1.54 4.54
N MET A 136 13.07 -1.76 4.63
CA MET A 136 12.25 -2.30 3.57
C MET A 136 11.07 -1.37 3.31
N GLU A 137 10.71 -1.18 2.04
CA GLU A 137 9.52 -0.43 1.65
C GLU A 137 8.71 -1.27 0.66
N GLY A 138 7.42 -1.08 0.68
CA GLY A 138 6.53 -1.84 -0.18
C GLY A 138 5.16 -1.21 -0.35
N THR A 139 4.33 -1.88 -1.12
CA THR A 139 2.97 -1.45 -1.39
C THR A 139 1.99 -2.58 -1.14
N CYS A 140 0.77 -2.21 -0.74
CA CYS A 140 -0.35 -3.13 -0.72
C CYS A 140 -1.56 -2.55 -1.46
N ARG A 141 -2.37 -3.44 -2.01
CA ARG A 141 -3.56 -3.15 -2.80
C ARG A 141 -4.68 -4.07 -2.35
N SER A 142 -5.91 -3.55 -2.30
CA SER A 142 -7.10 -4.39 -2.12
C SER A 142 -8.32 -3.72 -2.71
N MET A 143 -9.29 -4.52 -3.15
CA MET A 143 -10.56 -4.03 -3.68
C MET A 143 -11.59 -3.78 -2.58
N HIS A 144 -11.43 -4.38 -1.40
CA HIS A 144 -12.39 -4.30 -0.31
C HIS A 144 -11.77 -3.70 0.96
N GLN A 145 -12.50 -2.81 1.62
CA GLN A 145 -12.04 -2.17 2.86
C GLN A 145 -11.71 -3.16 3.97
N LYS A 146 -12.48 -4.26 4.10
CA LYS A 146 -12.20 -5.33 5.07
C LYS A 146 -10.83 -5.96 4.87
N ASP A 147 -10.43 -6.18 3.62
CA ASP A 147 -9.16 -6.79 3.28
C ASP A 147 -8.00 -5.81 3.45
N ARG A 148 -8.22 -4.52 3.14
CA ARG A 148 -7.28 -3.44 3.44
C ARG A 148 -6.91 -3.39 4.92
N ILE A 149 -7.91 -3.45 5.80
CA ILE A 149 -7.70 -3.48 7.27
C ILE A 149 -6.94 -4.73 7.69
N LYS A 150 -7.29 -5.90 7.13
CA LYS A 150 -6.57 -7.15 7.40
C LYS A 150 -5.10 -7.08 6.97
N LEU A 151 -4.82 -6.52 5.80
CA LEU A 151 -3.45 -6.35 5.32
C LEU A 151 -2.64 -5.43 6.23
N GLU A 152 -3.21 -4.27 6.63
CA GLU A 152 -2.55 -3.35 7.56
C GLU A 152 -2.21 -4.02 8.89
N GLN A 153 -3.16 -4.71 9.50
CA GLN A 153 -2.96 -5.43 10.76
C GLN A 153 -1.99 -6.59 10.59
N GLY A 154 -2.11 -7.34 9.49
CA GLY A 154 -1.26 -8.46 9.18
C GLY A 154 0.21 -8.07 8.98
N ILE A 155 0.48 -6.98 8.27
CA ILE A 155 1.84 -6.45 8.09
C ILE A 155 2.46 -6.12 9.44
N LYS A 156 1.73 -5.44 10.32
CA LYS A 156 2.18 -5.15 11.69
C LYS A 156 2.47 -6.43 12.47
N THR A 157 1.52 -7.36 12.48
CA THR A 157 1.64 -8.63 13.23
C THR A 157 2.83 -9.47 12.77
N VAL A 158 2.99 -9.68 11.46
CA VAL A 158 4.10 -10.45 10.89
C VAL A 158 5.45 -9.81 11.27
N SER A 159 5.55 -8.48 11.14
CA SER A 159 6.76 -7.76 11.47
C SER A 159 7.17 -7.95 12.94
N TYR A 160 6.24 -7.81 13.87
CA TYR A 160 6.52 -7.99 15.31
C TYR A 160 6.76 -9.44 15.71
N THR A 161 6.05 -10.39 15.10
CA THR A 161 6.22 -11.82 15.41
C THR A 161 7.63 -12.30 15.06
N HIS A 162 8.12 -11.96 13.88
CA HIS A 162 9.46 -12.36 13.47
C HIS A 162 10.56 -11.61 14.22
N LEU A 163 10.34 -10.34 14.57
CA LEU A 163 11.28 -9.61 15.43
C LEU A 163 11.44 -10.30 16.80
N ARG A 164 10.33 -10.64 17.47
CA ARG A 164 10.34 -11.32 18.78
C ARG A 164 10.95 -12.71 18.74
N ALA A 165 10.72 -13.49 17.69
CA ALA A 165 11.28 -14.82 17.54
C ALA A 165 12.82 -14.83 17.53
N HIS A 166 13.43 -13.75 17.06
CA HIS A 166 14.90 -13.58 17.07
C HIS A 166 15.45 -12.93 18.35
N GLU A 167 14.59 -12.36 19.19
CA GLU A 167 14.95 -11.81 20.50
C GLU A 167 14.88 -12.84 21.64
N THR A 168 14.23 -13.99 21.44
CA THR A 168 14.13 -15.06 22.46
C THR A 168 15.50 -15.64 22.72
N ARG A 169 16.12 -15.23 23.79
CA ARG A 169 17.26 -15.92 24.40
C ARG A 169 16.71 -17.11 25.18
N PHE A 170 17.18 -18.30 24.84
CA PHE A 170 17.10 -19.43 25.75
C PHE A 170 18.11 -19.24 26.88
#